data_962aeda3a4d3b7522f7b9b87b70e82eb
#
_entry.id   962aeda3a4d3b7522f7b9b87b70e82eb
#
_cell.length_a   1.000
_cell.length_b   1.000
_cell.length_c   1.000
_cell.angle_alpha   90.00
_cell.angle_beta   90.00
_cell.angle_gamma   90.00
#
_symmetry.space_group_name_H-M   'P 1'
#
loop_
_entity.id
_entity.type
_entity.pdbx_description
1 polymer ?
#
loop_
_entity_poly.entity_id
_entity_poly.type
_entity_poly.pdbx_seq_one_letter_code
_entity_poly.pdbx_strand_id
1 'polypeptide(L)'
;MDSNTIINQTPILALEQLTYSYHTLSGETKALENISFKISPGEFVAIVGPSGCGKSTLLNIIAGQITDYTGNIKFHDTPMRILQSHSADLHIGYMLQHDHLFDWRTIYKNVCLGLEIKNLMTDENIDYVLSLLEKYGLYDFKDKKPSQLSGGMRQRAALIRTLALNPELLLLDEPFSALDYQTRLQVSGDIGNIIRENKKTAILVTHNLSEAISLADKIIVLTQRPATIKRIVDISLTITDNSPLGYRTAPEFNEYFNEIWEDLCDEN
;
A
#
# COMPACT_ATOMS: atom_id res chain seq x y z
N MET A 1 27.74 6.17 -26.72
CA MET A 1 26.90 5.06 -27.23
C MET A 1 26.70 4.11 -26.07
N ASP A 2 25.79 4.41 -25.18
CA ASP A 2 25.44 3.52 -24.06
C ASP A 2 23.98 3.11 -24.25
N SER A 3 23.87 1.88 -24.75
CA SER A 3 22.58 1.21 -24.93
C SER A 3 21.98 0.97 -23.54
N ASN A 4 20.99 1.75 -23.16
CA ASN A 4 20.13 1.44 -22.03
C ASN A 4 19.45 0.10 -22.33
N THR A 5 20.03 -0.96 -21.82
CA THR A 5 19.38 -2.27 -21.76
C THR A 5 18.27 -2.15 -20.73
N ILE A 6 17.06 -1.87 -21.19
CA ILE A 6 15.83 -2.04 -20.38
C ILE A 6 15.79 -3.54 -20.04
N ILE A 7 16.28 -3.89 -18.87
CA ILE A 7 16.07 -5.22 -18.30
C ILE A 7 14.55 -5.30 -18.11
N ASN A 8 13.89 -6.07 -18.98
CA ASN A 8 12.47 -6.40 -18.83
C ASN A 8 12.32 -7.26 -17.57
N GLN A 9 12.28 -6.62 -16.39
CA GLN A 9 12.02 -7.34 -15.14
C GLN A 9 10.57 -7.82 -15.17
N THR A 10 10.38 -9.10 -14.90
CA THR A 10 9.05 -9.68 -14.73
C THR A 10 8.29 -8.88 -13.65
N PRO A 11 7.07 -8.39 -13.95
CA PRO A 11 6.30 -7.64 -12.97
C PRO A 11 5.99 -8.51 -11.75
N ILE A 12 6.05 -7.91 -10.56
CA ILE A 12 5.63 -8.61 -9.32
C ILE A 12 4.12 -8.85 -9.31
N LEU A 13 3.36 -7.88 -9.85
CA LEU A 13 1.91 -7.95 -9.96
C LEU A 13 1.47 -7.50 -11.35
N ALA A 14 0.59 -8.27 -11.98
CA ALA A 14 -0.06 -7.90 -13.23
C ALA A 14 -1.56 -8.17 -13.16
N LEU A 15 -2.36 -7.15 -13.47
CA LEU A 15 -3.80 -7.24 -13.64
C LEU A 15 -4.13 -7.10 -15.12
N GLU A 16 -5.00 -7.97 -15.63
CA GLU A 16 -5.44 -8.00 -17.04
C GLU A 16 -6.96 -8.06 -17.09
N GLN A 17 -7.60 -6.97 -17.54
CA GLN A 17 -9.05 -6.85 -17.75
C GLN A 17 -9.89 -7.24 -16.52
N LEU A 18 -9.42 -6.84 -15.32
CA LEU A 18 -10.10 -7.14 -14.06
C LEU A 18 -11.44 -6.40 -14.03
N THR A 19 -12.53 -7.16 -13.81
CA THR A 19 -13.89 -6.63 -13.63
C THR A 19 -14.53 -7.31 -12.42
N TYR A 20 -15.26 -6.52 -11.62
CA TYR A 20 -15.93 -7.01 -10.43
C TYR A 20 -17.26 -6.30 -10.17
N SER A 21 -18.27 -7.07 -9.80
CA SER A 21 -19.60 -6.60 -9.40
C SER A 21 -19.98 -7.15 -8.03
N TYR A 22 -20.58 -6.29 -7.20
CA TYR A 22 -21.27 -6.75 -5.99
C TYR A 22 -22.65 -7.26 -6.34
N HIS A 23 -22.98 -8.45 -5.89
CA HIS A 23 -24.32 -9.04 -6.01
C HIS A 23 -25.06 -8.94 -4.67
N THR A 24 -26.18 -8.27 -4.68
CA THR A 24 -27.07 -8.12 -3.51
C THR A 24 -28.47 -8.59 -3.86
N LEU A 25 -29.32 -8.78 -2.84
CA LEU A 25 -30.75 -9.10 -3.07
C LEU A 25 -31.48 -8.02 -3.86
N SER A 26 -30.98 -6.79 -3.86
CA SER A 26 -31.55 -5.63 -4.57
C SER A 26 -31.01 -5.45 -5.99
N GLY A 27 -30.03 -6.26 -6.41
CA GLY A 27 -29.44 -6.19 -7.76
C GLY A 27 -27.94 -6.29 -7.80
N GLU A 28 -27.40 -6.07 -8.97
CA GLU A 28 -25.96 -6.05 -9.26
C GLU A 28 -25.43 -4.61 -9.29
N THR A 29 -24.28 -4.39 -8.67
CA THR A 29 -23.57 -3.10 -8.72
C THR A 29 -22.15 -3.34 -9.18
N LYS A 30 -21.84 -2.94 -10.43
CA LYS A 30 -20.48 -3.02 -10.98
C LYS A 30 -19.58 -2.04 -10.23
N ALA A 31 -18.52 -2.54 -9.61
CA ALA A 31 -17.56 -1.73 -8.85
C ALA A 31 -16.32 -1.40 -9.67
N LEU A 32 -15.77 -2.39 -10.39
CA LEU A 32 -14.57 -2.25 -11.22
C LEU A 32 -14.86 -2.75 -12.63
N GLU A 33 -14.33 -2.09 -13.63
CA GLU A 33 -14.49 -2.46 -15.03
C GLU A 33 -13.18 -2.35 -15.81
N ASN A 34 -12.73 -3.48 -16.37
CA ASN A 34 -11.58 -3.56 -17.27
C ASN A 34 -10.29 -2.92 -16.73
N ILE A 35 -9.96 -3.13 -15.46
CA ILE A 35 -8.74 -2.63 -14.83
C ILE A 35 -7.55 -3.47 -15.29
N SER A 36 -6.55 -2.81 -15.90
CA SER A 36 -5.32 -3.46 -16.36
C SER A 36 -4.10 -2.60 -16.07
N PHE A 37 -3.15 -3.12 -15.28
CA PHE A 37 -1.87 -2.48 -15.00
C PHE A 37 -0.84 -3.51 -14.53
N LYS A 38 0.43 -3.08 -14.48
CA LYS A 38 1.55 -3.89 -14.00
C LYS A 38 2.36 -3.10 -13.00
N ILE A 39 2.95 -3.80 -12.03
CA ILE A 39 3.82 -3.24 -11.00
C ILE A 39 5.14 -4.01 -11.02
N SER A 40 6.25 -3.27 -11.08
CA SER A 40 7.59 -3.83 -11.05
C SER A 40 8.07 -4.07 -9.61
N PRO A 41 9.00 -5.01 -9.37
CA PRO A 41 9.61 -5.17 -8.06
C PRO A 41 10.25 -3.86 -7.54
N GLY A 42 9.96 -3.50 -6.29
CA GLY A 42 10.46 -2.28 -5.65
C GLY A 42 9.72 -0.99 -6.03
N GLU A 43 8.73 -1.05 -6.89
CA GLU A 43 7.92 0.11 -7.31
C GLU A 43 6.89 0.48 -6.23
N PHE A 44 6.76 1.77 -5.94
CA PHE A 44 5.74 2.31 -5.06
C PHE A 44 4.62 2.93 -5.92
N VAL A 45 3.46 2.30 -5.96
CA VAL A 45 2.31 2.74 -6.78
C VAL A 45 1.23 3.32 -5.89
N ALA A 46 0.72 4.51 -6.20
CA ALA A 46 -0.48 5.05 -5.55
C ALA A 46 -1.71 4.87 -6.45
N ILE A 47 -2.84 4.57 -5.86
CA ILE A 47 -4.15 4.51 -6.51
C ILE A 47 -5.02 5.61 -5.92
N VAL A 48 -5.43 6.56 -6.75
CA VAL A 48 -6.30 7.67 -6.37
C VAL A 48 -7.61 7.62 -7.16
N GLY A 49 -8.64 8.27 -6.64
CA GLY A 49 -9.96 8.30 -7.30
C GLY A 49 -11.04 8.77 -6.33
N PRO A 50 -12.25 9.05 -6.81
CA PRO A 50 -13.37 9.51 -5.99
C PRO A 50 -13.71 8.56 -4.84
N SER A 51 -14.35 9.10 -3.78
CA SER A 51 -14.83 8.27 -2.68
C SER A 51 -15.84 7.23 -3.17
N GLY A 52 -15.66 5.98 -2.73
CA GLY A 52 -16.57 4.88 -3.11
C GLY A 52 -16.41 4.37 -4.54
N CYS A 53 -15.42 4.80 -5.32
CA CYS A 53 -15.22 4.31 -6.70
C CYS A 53 -14.82 2.82 -6.77
N GLY A 54 -14.18 2.26 -5.72
CA GLY A 54 -13.78 0.85 -5.72
C GLY A 54 -12.33 0.58 -5.33
N LYS A 55 -11.57 1.57 -4.84
CA LYS A 55 -10.14 1.43 -4.47
C LYS A 55 -9.89 0.32 -3.46
N SER A 56 -10.59 0.30 -2.34
CA SER A 56 -10.47 -0.77 -1.33
C SER A 56 -10.96 -2.12 -1.86
N THR A 57 -11.96 -2.12 -2.76
CA THR A 57 -12.39 -3.34 -3.46
C THR A 57 -11.24 -3.93 -4.28
N LEU A 58 -10.53 -3.08 -5.02
CA LEU A 58 -9.35 -3.49 -5.80
C LEU A 58 -8.26 -4.07 -4.89
N LEU A 59 -7.95 -3.42 -3.76
CA LEU A 59 -6.98 -3.97 -2.79
C LEU A 59 -7.45 -5.31 -2.21
N ASN A 60 -8.74 -5.46 -1.88
CA ASN A 60 -9.28 -6.71 -1.34
C ASN A 60 -9.20 -7.86 -2.35
N ILE A 61 -9.37 -7.57 -3.63
CA ILE A 61 -9.18 -8.56 -4.71
C ILE A 61 -7.69 -8.95 -4.80
N ILE A 62 -6.78 -7.98 -4.80
CA ILE A 62 -5.32 -8.23 -4.84
C ILE A 62 -4.87 -8.98 -3.58
N ALA A 63 -5.45 -8.68 -2.41
CA ALA A 63 -5.18 -9.39 -1.16
C ALA A 63 -5.76 -10.82 -1.12
N GLY A 64 -6.58 -11.19 -2.11
CA GLY A 64 -7.23 -12.51 -2.16
C GLY A 64 -8.43 -12.65 -1.22
N GLN A 65 -8.95 -11.57 -0.65
CA GLN A 65 -10.16 -11.59 0.18
C GLN A 65 -11.44 -11.69 -0.68
N ILE A 66 -11.39 -11.19 -1.92
CA ILE A 66 -12.44 -11.34 -2.92
C ILE A 66 -11.87 -12.20 -4.05
N THR A 67 -12.50 -13.33 -4.33
CA THR A 67 -12.04 -14.31 -5.31
C THR A 67 -12.93 -14.45 -6.53
N ASP A 68 -14.19 -13.98 -6.44
CA ASP A 68 -15.17 -14.02 -7.51
C ASP A 68 -15.10 -12.76 -8.37
N TYR A 69 -14.14 -12.73 -9.28
CA TYR A 69 -13.92 -11.66 -10.26
C TYR A 69 -13.67 -12.23 -11.65
N THR A 70 -13.85 -11.42 -12.69
CA THR A 70 -13.44 -11.75 -14.07
C THR A 70 -12.13 -11.08 -14.43
N GLY A 71 -11.42 -11.60 -15.44
CA GLY A 71 -10.07 -11.18 -15.80
C GLY A 71 -8.99 -12.01 -15.11
N ASN A 72 -7.74 -11.56 -15.21
CA ASN A 72 -6.59 -12.27 -14.68
C ASN A 72 -5.78 -11.41 -13.72
N ILE A 73 -5.32 -12.02 -12.65
CA ILE A 73 -4.30 -11.44 -11.74
C ILE A 73 -3.18 -12.45 -11.64
N LYS A 74 -1.95 -11.97 -11.86
CA LYS A 74 -0.73 -12.76 -11.73
C LYS A 74 0.18 -12.11 -10.69
N PHE A 75 0.75 -12.94 -9.83
CA PHE A 75 1.81 -12.58 -8.91
C PHE A 75 3.05 -13.41 -9.29
N HIS A 76 4.16 -12.75 -9.65
CA HIS A 76 5.33 -13.41 -10.26
C HIS A 76 4.96 -14.36 -11.41
N ASP A 77 4.19 -13.90 -12.38
CA ASP A 77 3.66 -14.69 -13.51
C ASP A 77 2.74 -15.88 -13.14
N THR A 78 2.57 -16.17 -11.85
CA THR A 78 1.67 -17.23 -11.39
C THR A 78 0.25 -16.66 -11.19
N PRO A 79 -0.79 -17.29 -11.77
CA PRO A 79 -2.16 -16.86 -11.55
C PRO A 79 -2.52 -16.85 -10.06
N MET A 80 -3.06 -15.72 -9.57
CA MET A 80 -3.43 -15.53 -8.16
C MET A 80 -4.38 -16.63 -7.65
N ARG A 81 -5.30 -17.12 -8.48
CA ARG A 81 -6.24 -18.21 -8.14
C ARG A 81 -5.52 -19.51 -7.77
N ILE A 82 -4.34 -19.78 -8.35
CA ILE A 82 -3.52 -20.93 -8.02
C ILE A 82 -2.84 -20.73 -6.67
N LEU A 83 -2.28 -19.54 -6.43
CA LEU A 83 -1.62 -19.19 -5.16
C LEU A 83 -2.58 -19.23 -3.98
N GLN A 84 -3.82 -18.78 -4.17
CA GLN A 84 -4.86 -18.79 -3.14
C GLN A 84 -5.26 -20.20 -2.71
N SER A 85 -5.19 -21.18 -3.61
CA SER A 85 -5.46 -22.60 -3.26
C SER A 85 -4.35 -23.23 -2.41
N HIS A 86 -3.14 -22.62 -2.41
CA HIS A 86 -1.96 -23.06 -1.66
C HIS A 86 -1.56 -21.98 -0.65
N SER A 87 -2.41 -21.63 0.28
CA SER A 87 -2.38 -20.48 1.21
C SER A 87 -1.04 -20.17 1.92
N ALA A 88 0.03 -20.90 1.64
CA ALA A 88 1.36 -20.73 2.23
C ALA A 88 2.24 -19.69 1.50
N ASP A 89 2.00 -19.38 0.22
CA ASP A 89 2.97 -18.72 -0.66
C ASP A 89 2.63 -17.26 -1.03
N LEU A 90 1.57 -16.69 -0.46
CA LEU A 90 1.23 -15.28 -0.68
C LEU A 90 2.03 -14.37 0.26
N HIS A 91 3.15 -13.86 -0.23
CA HIS A 91 3.98 -12.89 0.47
C HIS A 91 3.42 -11.46 0.34
N ILE A 92 2.11 -11.29 0.62
CA ILE A 92 1.41 -10.01 0.59
C ILE A 92 1.13 -9.55 2.03
N GLY A 93 1.58 -8.35 2.37
CA GLY A 93 1.24 -7.68 3.62
C GLY A 93 0.11 -6.69 3.39
N TYR A 94 -0.93 -6.70 4.22
CA TYR A 94 -2.06 -5.79 4.11
C TYR A 94 -2.20 -4.93 5.37
N MET A 95 -2.01 -3.62 5.20
CA MET A 95 -2.27 -2.62 6.24
C MET A 95 -3.61 -1.95 5.96
N LEU A 96 -4.55 -2.15 6.86
CA LEU A 96 -5.90 -1.59 6.77
C LEU A 96 -5.93 -0.12 7.21
N GLN A 97 -7.02 0.58 6.92
CA GLN A 97 -7.24 1.99 7.24
C GLN A 97 -7.04 2.32 8.72
N HIS A 98 -7.44 1.42 9.62
CA HIS A 98 -7.18 1.52 11.05
C HIS A 98 -6.01 0.62 11.45
N ASP A 99 -5.34 0.97 12.55
CA ASP A 99 -4.17 0.22 13.03
C ASP A 99 -4.51 -1.21 13.48
N HIS A 100 -5.75 -1.46 13.91
CA HIS A 100 -6.25 -2.77 14.38
C HIS A 100 -5.26 -3.49 15.31
N LEU A 101 -4.57 -2.72 16.16
CA LEU A 101 -3.76 -3.29 17.23
C LEU A 101 -4.68 -3.81 18.33
N PHE A 102 -4.35 -4.97 18.87
CA PHE A 102 -5.12 -5.55 19.99
C PHE A 102 -4.76 -4.84 21.30
N ASP A 103 -5.73 -4.16 21.91
CA ASP A 103 -5.54 -3.36 23.12
C ASP A 103 -5.09 -4.16 24.34
N TRP A 104 -5.39 -5.47 24.39
CA TRP A 104 -4.97 -6.37 25.47
C TRP A 104 -3.56 -6.91 25.30
N ARG A 105 -2.92 -6.69 24.13
CA ARG A 105 -1.55 -7.12 23.82
C ARG A 105 -0.58 -5.95 23.94
N THR A 106 0.68 -6.24 24.29
CA THR A 106 1.76 -5.25 24.17
C THR A 106 2.06 -4.95 22.70
N ILE A 107 2.81 -3.87 22.43
CA ILE A 107 3.25 -3.53 21.06
C ILE A 107 4.08 -4.67 20.47
N TYR A 108 5.05 -5.21 21.22
CA TYR A 108 5.84 -6.36 20.78
C TYR A 108 4.95 -7.55 20.39
N LYS A 109 3.99 -7.93 21.23
CA LYS A 109 3.07 -9.03 20.92
C LYS A 109 2.15 -8.73 19.74
N ASN A 110 1.75 -7.46 19.55
CA ASN A 110 0.99 -7.06 18.36
C ASN A 110 1.83 -7.22 17.10
N VAL A 111 3.07 -6.76 17.12
CA VAL A 111 3.98 -6.84 15.97
C VAL A 111 4.31 -8.29 15.61
N CYS A 112 4.52 -9.15 16.60
CA CYS A 112 4.82 -10.56 16.37
C CYS A 112 3.60 -11.42 16.01
N LEU A 113 2.39 -10.87 16.00
CA LEU A 113 1.16 -11.65 15.82
C LEU A 113 1.17 -12.55 14.58
N GLY A 114 1.61 -12.03 13.44
CA GLY A 114 1.68 -12.80 12.20
C GLY A 114 2.70 -13.95 12.28
N LEU A 115 3.82 -13.74 12.95
CA LEU A 115 4.83 -14.77 13.20
C LEU A 115 4.30 -15.85 14.15
N GLU A 116 3.56 -15.47 15.19
CA GLU A 116 2.91 -16.42 16.10
C GLU A 116 1.91 -17.32 15.35
N ILE A 117 1.03 -16.71 14.53
CA ILE A 117 -0.01 -17.45 13.78
C ILE A 117 0.62 -18.44 12.78
N LYS A 118 1.73 -18.04 12.13
CA LYS A 118 2.43 -18.89 11.17
C LYS A 118 3.46 -19.83 11.80
N ASN A 119 3.60 -19.85 13.13
CA ASN A 119 4.62 -20.61 13.86
C ASN A 119 6.06 -20.28 13.41
N LEU A 120 6.33 -19.01 13.10
CA LEU A 120 7.61 -18.49 12.63
C LEU A 120 8.36 -17.69 13.71
N MET A 121 8.11 -17.94 15.01
CA MET A 121 8.80 -17.29 16.12
C MET A 121 10.21 -17.88 16.31
N THR A 122 11.07 -17.71 15.30
CA THR A 122 12.48 -18.08 15.36
C THR A 122 13.31 -16.93 15.93
N ASP A 123 14.51 -17.21 16.45
CA ASP A 123 15.42 -16.18 16.96
C ASP A 123 15.73 -15.13 15.90
N GLU A 124 15.94 -15.55 14.63
CA GLU A 124 16.18 -14.66 13.50
C GLU A 124 15.01 -13.68 13.25
N ASN A 125 13.78 -14.19 13.25
CA ASN A 125 12.59 -13.36 13.06
C ASN A 125 12.32 -12.43 14.26
N ILE A 126 12.63 -12.89 15.47
CA ILE A 126 12.54 -12.07 16.69
C ILE A 126 13.56 -10.93 16.62
N ASP A 127 14.81 -11.21 16.28
CA ASP A 127 15.86 -10.21 16.11
C ASP A 127 15.50 -9.20 15.02
N TYR A 128 14.94 -9.67 13.89
CA TYR A 128 14.44 -8.80 12.84
C TYR A 128 13.33 -7.86 13.35
N VAL A 129 12.34 -8.36 14.08
CA VAL A 129 11.27 -7.54 14.67
C VAL A 129 11.85 -6.51 15.66
N LEU A 130 12.78 -6.92 16.52
CA LEU A 130 13.41 -6.00 17.47
C LEU A 130 14.20 -4.90 16.76
N SER A 131 14.91 -5.24 15.67
CA SER A 131 15.62 -4.27 14.83
C SER A 131 14.67 -3.27 14.17
N LEU A 132 13.49 -3.72 13.70
CA LEU A 132 12.45 -2.84 13.17
C LEU A 132 11.91 -1.89 14.26
N LEU A 133 11.62 -2.41 15.45
CA LEU A 133 11.14 -1.59 16.58
C LEU A 133 12.17 -0.53 16.97
N GLU A 134 13.46 -0.88 17.00
CA GLU A 134 14.56 0.05 17.32
C GLU A 134 14.69 1.11 16.20
N LYS A 135 14.82 0.67 14.96
CA LYS A 135 15.00 1.54 13.79
C LYS A 135 13.88 2.58 13.66
N TYR A 136 12.65 2.20 14.01
CA TYR A 136 11.47 3.07 13.86
C TYR A 136 10.99 3.69 15.18
N GLY A 137 11.87 3.70 16.22
CA GLY A 137 11.67 4.45 17.45
C GLY A 137 10.55 3.90 18.36
N LEU A 138 10.30 2.60 18.30
CA LEU A 138 9.28 1.94 19.12
C LEU A 138 9.86 0.92 20.12
N TYR A 139 11.17 0.73 20.17
CA TYR A 139 11.79 -0.26 21.05
C TYR A 139 11.49 -0.02 22.53
N ASP A 140 11.58 1.22 23.01
CA ASP A 140 11.28 1.58 24.41
C ASP A 140 9.80 1.44 24.78
N PHE A 141 8.94 1.31 23.75
CA PHE A 141 7.50 1.15 23.90
C PHE A 141 7.02 -0.29 23.65
N LYS A 142 7.92 -1.24 23.41
CA LYS A 142 7.58 -2.62 23.06
C LYS A 142 6.69 -3.32 24.10
N ASP A 143 6.87 -2.99 25.38
CA ASP A 143 6.10 -3.56 26.49
C ASP A 143 4.85 -2.75 26.85
N LYS A 144 4.62 -1.61 26.18
CA LYS A 144 3.43 -0.79 26.35
C LYS A 144 2.25 -1.36 25.57
N LYS A 145 1.02 -0.93 25.94
CA LYS A 145 -0.21 -1.25 25.22
C LYS A 145 -0.53 -0.16 24.19
N PRO A 146 -1.32 -0.44 23.13
CA PRO A 146 -1.71 0.55 22.12
C PRO A 146 -2.31 1.84 22.70
N SER A 147 -3.10 1.75 23.75
CA SER A 147 -3.71 2.91 24.43
C SER A 147 -2.70 3.90 25.04
N GLN A 148 -1.44 3.50 25.19
CA GLN A 148 -0.35 4.31 25.75
C GLN A 148 0.50 5.00 24.65
N LEU A 149 0.18 4.78 23.37
CA LEU A 149 0.89 5.31 22.21
C LEU A 149 0.10 6.43 21.52
N SER A 150 0.83 7.37 20.89
CA SER A 150 0.21 8.34 19.98
C SER A 150 -0.34 7.65 18.72
N GLY A 151 -1.22 8.32 17.97
CA GLY A 151 -1.77 7.81 16.70
C GLY A 151 -0.68 7.42 15.71
N GLY A 152 0.33 8.27 15.51
CA GLY A 152 1.46 7.98 14.62
C GLY A 152 2.32 6.81 15.09
N MET A 153 2.51 6.64 16.39
CA MET A 153 3.22 5.46 16.94
C MET A 153 2.44 4.18 16.69
N ARG A 154 1.10 4.21 16.83
CA ARG A 154 0.25 3.05 16.52
C ARG A 154 0.31 2.70 15.04
N GLN A 155 0.28 3.68 14.14
CA GLN A 155 0.41 3.43 12.69
C GLN A 155 1.77 2.82 12.33
N ARG A 156 2.87 3.31 12.92
CA ARG A 156 4.18 2.68 12.75
C ARG A 156 4.21 1.24 13.28
N ALA A 157 3.60 0.98 14.44
CA ALA A 157 3.50 -0.39 14.97
C ALA A 157 2.69 -1.32 14.06
N ALA A 158 1.59 -0.83 13.46
CA ALA A 158 0.79 -1.58 12.49
C ALA A 158 1.59 -1.90 11.21
N LEU A 159 2.40 -0.94 10.72
CA LEU A 159 3.29 -1.20 9.59
C LEU A 159 4.36 -2.23 9.95
N ILE A 160 5.03 -2.10 11.11
CA ILE A 160 6.04 -3.06 11.57
C ILE A 160 5.43 -4.47 11.70
N ARG A 161 4.19 -4.59 12.22
CA ARG A 161 3.45 -5.85 12.24
C ARG A 161 3.31 -6.47 10.86
N THR A 162 3.02 -5.65 9.85
CA THR A 162 2.91 -6.10 8.47
C THR A 162 4.27 -6.49 7.89
N LEU A 163 5.32 -5.71 8.18
CA LEU A 163 6.70 -5.97 7.73
C LEU A 163 7.34 -7.18 8.43
N ALA A 164 6.91 -7.52 9.64
CA ALA A 164 7.46 -8.64 10.41
C ALA A 164 7.41 -9.99 9.66
N LEU A 165 6.44 -10.14 8.75
CA LEU A 165 6.33 -11.31 7.86
C LEU A 165 7.19 -11.21 6.59
N ASN A 166 7.99 -10.15 6.47
CA ASN A 166 8.86 -9.87 5.33
C ASN A 166 8.14 -9.98 3.95
N PRO A 167 6.96 -9.34 3.75
CA PRO A 167 6.21 -9.46 2.51
C PRO A 167 6.98 -8.87 1.33
N GLU A 168 6.69 -9.34 0.12
CA GLU A 168 7.22 -8.79 -1.13
C GLU A 168 6.37 -7.64 -1.64
N LEU A 169 5.06 -7.69 -1.41
CA LEU A 169 4.09 -6.67 -1.78
C LEU A 169 3.34 -6.16 -0.54
N LEU A 170 3.34 -4.84 -0.34
CA LEU A 170 2.58 -4.15 0.69
C LEU A 170 1.34 -3.50 0.09
N LEU A 171 0.18 -3.78 0.66
CA LEU A 171 -1.08 -3.11 0.37
C LEU A 171 -1.41 -2.17 1.52
N LEU A 172 -1.60 -0.89 1.23
CA LEU A 172 -1.83 0.17 2.21
C LEU A 172 -3.17 0.85 1.87
N ASP A 173 -4.21 0.60 2.67
CA ASP A 173 -5.55 1.16 2.45
C ASP A 173 -5.76 2.37 3.37
N GLU A 174 -5.62 3.57 2.82
CA GLU A 174 -5.78 4.85 3.52
C GLU A 174 -5.06 4.91 4.90
N PRO A 175 -3.78 4.50 5.00
CA PRO A 175 -3.13 4.24 6.28
C PRO A 175 -2.97 5.48 7.16
N PHE A 176 -3.15 6.70 6.61
CA PHE A 176 -2.93 7.96 7.31
C PHE A 176 -4.21 8.74 7.58
N SER A 177 -5.38 8.26 7.15
CA SER A 177 -6.65 9.00 7.18
C SER A 177 -7.10 9.42 8.58
N ALA A 178 -6.77 8.64 9.61
CA ALA A 178 -7.14 8.89 11.01
C ALA A 178 -6.18 9.85 11.75
N LEU A 179 -5.13 10.37 11.10
CA LEU A 179 -4.12 11.24 11.70
C LEU A 179 -4.42 12.72 11.43
N ASP A 180 -4.09 13.58 12.41
CA ASP A 180 -4.05 15.04 12.18
C ASP A 180 -2.99 15.40 11.12
N TYR A 181 -3.09 16.61 10.56
CA TYR A 181 -2.25 17.02 9.42
C TYR A 181 -0.74 16.92 9.70
N GLN A 182 -0.26 17.38 10.87
CA GLN A 182 1.17 17.40 11.17
C GLN A 182 1.71 15.99 11.36
N THR A 183 1.02 15.20 12.17
CA THR A 183 1.35 13.79 12.41
C THR A 183 1.31 12.99 11.11
N ARG A 184 0.31 13.24 10.26
CA ARG A 184 0.15 12.60 8.94
C ARG A 184 1.35 12.87 8.05
N LEU A 185 1.78 14.14 7.93
CA LEU A 185 2.92 14.53 7.12
C LEU A 185 4.20 13.79 7.56
N GLN A 186 4.46 13.77 8.86
CA GLN A 186 5.64 13.10 9.40
C GLN A 186 5.57 11.58 9.21
N VAL A 187 4.46 10.96 9.60
CA VAL A 187 4.30 9.48 9.56
C VAL A 187 4.29 8.96 8.12
N SER A 188 3.67 9.69 7.17
CA SER A 188 3.69 9.29 5.76
C SER A 188 5.12 9.28 5.19
N GLY A 189 5.92 10.30 5.52
CA GLY A 189 7.34 10.33 5.14
C GLY A 189 8.14 9.21 5.77
N ASP A 190 7.97 8.97 7.08
CA ASP A 190 8.63 7.88 7.80
C ASP A 190 8.29 6.53 7.14
N ILE A 191 7.01 6.28 6.85
CA ILE A 191 6.54 5.03 6.22
C ILE A 191 7.07 4.89 4.79
N GLY A 192 7.07 5.96 4.00
CA GLY A 192 7.65 5.95 2.66
C GLY A 192 9.13 5.58 2.68
N ASN A 193 9.90 6.18 3.59
CA ASN A 193 11.31 5.86 3.77
C ASN A 193 11.51 4.39 4.20
N ILE A 194 10.69 3.91 5.15
CA ILE A 194 10.72 2.50 5.59
C ILE A 194 10.56 1.54 4.40
N ILE A 195 9.58 1.79 3.55
CA ILE A 195 9.26 0.92 2.41
C ILE A 195 10.41 0.93 1.39
N ARG A 196 10.93 2.14 1.06
CA ARG A 196 12.05 2.30 0.11
C ARG A 196 13.34 1.66 0.62
N GLU A 197 13.71 1.89 1.89
CA GLU A 197 14.92 1.32 2.50
C GLU A 197 14.90 -0.21 2.54
N ASN A 198 13.72 -0.81 2.73
CA ASN A 198 13.55 -2.26 2.69
C ASN A 198 13.32 -2.79 1.26
N LYS A 199 13.39 -1.91 0.23
CA LYS A 199 13.18 -2.27 -1.19
C LYS A 199 11.88 -3.05 -1.42
N LYS A 200 10.80 -2.68 -0.70
CA LYS A 200 9.50 -3.33 -0.81
C LYS A 200 8.69 -2.71 -1.93
N THR A 201 7.94 -3.55 -2.64
CA THR A 201 6.89 -3.08 -3.55
C THR A 201 5.67 -2.68 -2.75
N ALA A 202 5.04 -1.56 -3.08
CA ALA A 202 3.87 -1.08 -2.34
C ALA A 202 2.76 -0.56 -3.25
N ILE A 203 1.52 -0.81 -2.85
CA ILE A 203 0.33 -0.17 -3.40
C ILE A 203 -0.31 0.65 -2.27
N LEU A 204 -0.41 1.96 -2.47
CA LEU A 204 -1.07 2.89 -1.57
C LEU A 204 -2.41 3.31 -2.16
N VAL A 205 -3.50 3.04 -1.49
CA VAL A 205 -4.80 3.68 -1.75
C VAL A 205 -4.92 4.89 -0.86
N THR A 206 -5.17 6.05 -1.44
CA THR A 206 -5.40 7.30 -0.70
C THR A 206 -6.32 8.24 -1.49
N HIS A 207 -7.03 9.10 -0.77
CA HIS A 207 -7.76 10.25 -1.34
C HIS A 207 -6.94 11.55 -1.28
N ASN A 208 -5.73 11.51 -0.71
CA ASN A 208 -4.86 12.67 -0.55
C ASN A 208 -3.79 12.68 -1.65
N LEU A 209 -3.95 13.56 -2.64
CA LEU A 209 -3.01 13.69 -3.76
C LEU A 209 -1.59 14.03 -3.31
N SER A 210 -1.46 14.86 -2.26
CA SER A 210 -0.14 15.22 -1.77
C SER A 210 0.64 14.03 -1.20
N GLU A 211 -0.07 13.05 -0.60
CA GLU A 211 0.55 11.79 -0.17
C GLU A 211 0.96 10.95 -1.38
N ALA A 212 0.04 10.78 -2.34
CA ALA A 212 0.30 10.01 -3.55
C ALA A 212 1.54 10.52 -4.30
N ILE A 213 1.60 11.85 -4.56
CA ILE A 213 2.72 12.47 -5.30
C ILE A 213 4.04 12.39 -4.51
N SER A 214 4.01 12.54 -3.18
CA SER A 214 5.23 12.50 -2.37
C SER A 214 5.82 11.10 -2.19
N LEU A 215 4.98 10.06 -2.28
CA LEU A 215 5.38 8.69 -1.94
C LEU A 215 5.56 7.78 -3.15
N ALA A 216 4.77 7.98 -4.20
CA ALA A 216 4.70 7.03 -5.30
C ALA A 216 5.69 7.35 -6.44
N ASP A 217 6.16 6.29 -7.08
CA ASP A 217 6.88 6.35 -8.36
C ASP A 217 5.87 6.43 -9.52
N LYS A 218 4.63 5.94 -9.29
CA LYS A 218 3.56 5.91 -10.27
C LYS A 218 2.20 6.11 -9.60
N ILE A 219 1.32 6.91 -10.23
CA ILE A 219 -0.04 7.14 -9.76
C ILE A 219 -1.03 6.60 -10.79
N ILE A 220 -1.97 5.76 -10.34
CA ILE A 220 -3.10 5.26 -11.12
C ILE A 220 -4.34 6.06 -10.72
N VAL A 221 -4.91 6.80 -11.65
CA VAL A 221 -6.13 7.59 -11.44
C VAL A 221 -7.33 6.78 -11.88
N LEU A 222 -8.26 6.54 -10.96
CA LEU A 222 -9.50 5.81 -11.23
C LEU A 222 -10.67 6.76 -11.43
N THR A 223 -11.60 6.38 -12.32
CA THR A 223 -12.87 7.06 -12.56
C THR A 223 -13.88 6.78 -11.42
N GLN A 224 -15.05 7.44 -11.47
CA GLN A 224 -16.23 7.07 -10.68
C GLN A 224 -16.67 5.64 -11.01
N ARG A 225 -17.57 5.12 -10.14
CA ARG A 225 -18.12 3.76 -10.30
C ARG A 225 -19.03 3.64 -11.53
N PRO A 226 -18.84 2.58 -12.36
CA PRO A 226 -17.83 1.55 -12.26
C PRO A 226 -16.44 2.09 -12.58
N ALA A 227 -15.49 1.85 -11.65
CA ALA A 227 -14.15 2.40 -11.81
C ALA A 227 -13.40 1.75 -12.98
N THR A 228 -12.85 2.60 -13.83
CA THR A 228 -11.87 2.28 -14.87
C THR A 228 -10.59 3.06 -14.60
N ILE A 229 -9.51 2.73 -15.29
CA ILE A 229 -8.29 3.56 -15.23
C ILE A 229 -8.48 4.74 -16.17
N LYS A 230 -8.51 5.96 -15.61
CA LYS A 230 -8.53 7.20 -16.39
C LYS A 230 -7.15 7.51 -16.96
N ARG A 231 -6.13 7.42 -16.09
CA ARG A 231 -4.75 7.73 -16.45
C ARG A 231 -3.76 6.98 -15.54
N ILE A 232 -2.56 6.76 -16.03
CA ILE A 232 -1.39 6.33 -15.26
C ILE A 232 -0.32 7.40 -15.46
N VAL A 233 0.19 7.94 -14.35
CA VAL A 233 1.18 9.02 -14.32
C VAL A 233 2.45 8.53 -13.64
N ASP A 234 3.59 8.57 -14.33
CA ASP A 234 4.89 8.32 -13.73
C ASP A 234 5.37 9.60 -13.02
N ILE A 235 5.77 9.48 -11.76
CA ILE A 235 6.18 10.59 -10.91
C ILE A 235 7.69 10.64 -10.81
N SER A 236 8.24 11.80 -11.15
CA SER A 236 9.67 12.09 -11.02
C SER A 236 9.84 13.47 -10.42
N LEU A 237 10.27 13.55 -9.15
CA LEU A 237 10.46 14.79 -8.43
C LEU A 237 11.95 15.10 -8.26
N THR A 238 12.35 16.34 -8.54
CA THR A 238 13.69 16.84 -8.23
C THR A 238 13.73 17.26 -6.76
N ILE A 239 14.08 16.31 -5.88
CA ILE A 239 14.11 16.53 -4.42
C ILE A 239 15.48 16.99 -3.97
N THR A 240 15.52 17.96 -3.05
CA THR A 240 16.74 18.46 -2.41
C THR A 240 17.06 17.75 -1.10
N ASP A 241 16.02 17.25 -0.42
CA ASP A 241 16.14 16.42 0.77
C ASP A 241 15.02 15.36 0.79
N ASN A 242 15.26 14.24 1.50
CA ASN A 242 14.29 13.16 1.63
C ASN A 242 13.26 13.41 2.76
N SER A 243 13.05 14.67 3.15
CA SER A 243 12.01 15.02 4.12
C SER A 243 10.63 15.05 3.46
N PRO A 244 9.56 14.84 4.21
CA PRO A 244 8.18 14.98 3.70
C PRO A 244 7.90 16.37 3.11
N LEU A 245 8.60 17.39 3.60
CA LEU A 245 8.49 18.75 3.09
C LEU A 245 9.29 18.93 1.80
N GLY A 246 10.46 18.29 1.68
CA GLY A 246 11.31 18.32 0.49
C GLY A 246 10.59 17.82 -0.76
N TYR A 247 9.79 16.76 -0.65
CA TYR A 247 8.95 16.26 -1.76
C TYR A 247 7.93 17.30 -2.21
N ARG A 248 7.28 18.01 -1.28
CA ARG A 248 6.24 19.02 -1.59
C ARG A 248 6.78 20.33 -2.13
N THR A 249 8.05 20.60 -1.91
CA THR A 249 8.73 21.80 -2.42
C THR A 249 9.42 21.55 -3.76
N ALA A 250 9.37 20.32 -4.27
CA ALA A 250 9.90 20.00 -5.60
C ALA A 250 9.20 20.83 -6.68
N PRO A 251 9.92 21.39 -7.66
CA PRO A 251 9.34 22.25 -8.69
C PRO A 251 8.18 21.59 -9.45
N GLU A 252 8.26 20.29 -9.70
CA GLU A 252 7.30 19.51 -10.47
C GLU A 252 6.04 19.15 -9.65
N PHE A 253 6.08 19.29 -8.32
CA PHE A 253 4.99 18.84 -7.44
C PHE A 253 3.64 19.48 -7.80
N ASN A 254 3.62 20.80 -8.00
CA ASN A 254 2.40 21.52 -8.31
C ASN A 254 1.85 21.17 -9.70
N GLU A 255 2.71 20.86 -10.66
CA GLU A 255 2.31 20.43 -12.01
C GLU A 255 1.57 19.09 -11.94
N TYR A 256 2.16 18.07 -11.29
CA TYR A 256 1.49 16.79 -11.06
C TYR A 256 0.20 16.94 -10.24
N PHE A 257 0.21 17.82 -9.22
CA PHE A 257 -0.97 18.04 -8.41
C PHE A 257 -2.14 18.59 -9.24
N ASN A 258 -1.90 19.61 -10.04
CA ASN A 258 -2.92 20.24 -10.87
C ASN A 258 -3.43 19.26 -11.94
N GLU A 259 -2.53 18.56 -12.63
CA GLU A 259 -2.88 17.58 -13.66
C GLU A 259 -3.79 16.48 -13.11
N ILE A 260 -3.41 15.87 -11.99
CA ILE A 260 -4.20 14.77 -11.39
C ILE A 260 -5.50 15.31 -10.77
N TRP A 261 -5.47 16.53 -10.21
CA TRP A 261 -6.66 17.18 -9.66
C TRP A 261 -7.70 17.45 -10.75
N GLU A 262 -7.31 17.94 -11.91
CA GLU A 262 -8.18 18.12 -13.08
C GLU A 262 -8.81 16.80 -13.50
N ASP A 263 -8.02 15.73 -13.59
CA ASP A 263 -8.53 14.39 -13.90
C ASP A 263 -9.60 13.90 -12.92
N LEU A 264 -9.51 14.26 -11.64
CA LEU A 264 -10.50 13.89 -10.62
C LEU A 264 -11.74 14.79 -10.64
N CYS A 265 -11.63 16.03 -11.11
CA CYS A 265 -12.73 17.00 -11.15
C CYS A 265 -13.58 16.90 -12.43
N ASP A 266 -13.01 16.49 -13.56
CA ASP A 266 -13.67 16.45 -14.87
C ASP A 266 -14.77 15.37 -15.01
N GLU A 267 -15.14 14.72 -13.94
CA GLU A 267 -16.17 13.67 -13.91
C GLU A 267 -17.50 14.12 -13.27
N ASN A 268 -17.71 15.43 -13.08
CA ASN A 268 -18.98 16.00 -12.57
C ASN A 268 -19.92 16.47 -13.69
#